data_7b395647f95abc993d2ae385025bcee9
#
_entry.id   7b395647f95abc993d2ae385025bcee9
#
_cell.length_a   1.000
_cell.length_b   1.000
_cell.length_c   1.000
_cell.angle_alpha   90.00
_cell.angle_beta   90.00
_cell.angle_gamma   90.00
#
_symmetry.space_group_name_H-M   'P 1'
#
loop_
_entity.id
_entity.type
_entity.pdbx_description
1 polymer ?
#
loop_
_entity_poly.entity_id
_entity_poly.type
_entity_poly.pdbx_seq_one_letter_code
_entity_poly.pdbx_strand_id
1 'polypeptide(L)'
;MKISRRRFLAGVGATGLVIAGDAFGFEAHRVLLSRHDVRIPGLPSGLDGLRIAQVSDVHFPGNRTAAAAALEHLHQERPDIVLLTGDMTESRDALRYVRSFAGDARGRLATVAVLGNWEHRAGAVGRVADDSYRSAGAELLVNRSVTVDVGGARLTLVGLDDPVSGSPDLIEARRNVIPGSTEIWLVHAPGFLDEPPARTSAPPALLLAGHTHGGQIRIPWLPPVKPTGAGRFLEGWYYDTVAPLYVSRGVGTTGIPARFLCPAELPIFTLRPA
;
A
#
# COMPACT_ATOMS: atom_id res chain seq x y z
N MET A 1 51.05 -1.83 -2.22
CA MET A 1 50.85 -1.06 -0.99
C MET A 1 50.15 -1.98 0.03
N LYS A 2 50.79 -2.36 1.14
CA LYS A 2 50.20 -3.25 2.15
C LYS A 2 49.33 -2.42 3.12
N ILE A 3 48.04 -2.62 3.13
CA ILE A 3 47.15 -1.99 4.11
C ILE A 3 47.35 -2.66 5.47
N SER A 4 47.60 -1.89 6.54
CA SER A 4 47.73 -2.44 7.87
C SER A 4 46.38 -2.96 8.39
N ARG A 5 46.35 -4.03 9.20
CA ARG A 5 45.14 -4.61 9.82
C ARG A 5 44.29 -3.52 10.53
N ARG A 6 44.92 -2.57 11.21
CA ARG A 6 44.24 -1.46 11.88
C ARG A 6 43.51 -0.53 10.90
N ARG A 7 44.15 -0.19 9.77
CA ARG A 7 43.51 0.64 8.71
C ARG A 7 42.38 -0.10 8.03
N PHE A 8 42.54 -1.39 7.79
CA PHE A 8 41.47 -2.25 7.23
C PHE A 8 40.26 -2.28 8.17
N LEU A 9 40.46 -2.59 9.48
CA LEU A 9 39.37 -2.63 10.46
C LEU A 9 38.70 -1.26 10.65
N ALA A 10 39.49 -0.17 10.65
CA ALA A 10 38.94 1.19 10.71
C ALA A 10 38.09 1.51 9.46
N GLY A 11 38.52 1.08 8.28
CA GLY A 11 37.74 1.23 7.04
C GLY A 11 36.42 0.46 7.07
N VAL A 12 36.45 -0.79 7.50
CA VAL A 12 35.23 -1.62 7.65
C VAL A 12 34.24 -0.99 8.65
N GLY A 13 34.76 -0.51 9.80
CA GLY A 13 33.94 0.18 10.80
C GLY A 13 33.32 1.48 10.25
N ALA A 14 34.08 2.29 9.55
CA ALA A 14 33.59 3.53 8.94
C ALA A 14 32.51 3.24 7.87
N THR A 15 32.72 2.24 7.02
CA THR A 15 31.71 1.81 6.02
C THR A 15 30.45 1.31 6.71
N GLY A 16 30.56 0.52 7.76
CA GLY A 16 29.41 0.04 8.53
C GLY A 16 28.60 1.19 9.15
N LEU A 17 29.26 2.23 9.68
CA LEU A 17 28.58 3.43 10.22
C LEU A 17 27.87 4.24 9.13
N VAL A 18 28.47 4.37 7.95
CA VAL A 18 27.82 5.06 6.80
C VAL A 18 26.57 4.30 6.35
N ILE A 19 26.66 2.99 6.20
CA ILE A 19 25.51 2.14 5.82
C ILE A 19 24.40 2.23 6.89
N ALA A 20 24.74 2.15 8.16
CA ALA A 20 23.77 2.31 9.25
C ALA A 20 23.14 3.71 9.25
N GLY A 21 23.95 4.76 9.07
CA GLY A 21 23.47 6.14 8.96
C GLY A 21 22.50 6.34 7.80
N ASP A 22 22.77 5.73 6.66
CA ASP A 22 21.86 5.76 5.51
C ASP A 22 20.56 5.00 5.79
N ALA A 23 20.66 3.75 6.27
CA ALA A 23 19.51 2.88 6.47
C ALA A 23 18.54 3.39 7.54
N PHE A 24 19.05 3.91 8.66
CA PHE A 24 18.23 4.40 9.77
C PHE A 24 17.90 5.89 9.67
N GLY A 25 18.78 6.69 9.10
CA GLY A 25 18.68 8.16 9.11
C GLY A 25 18.11 8.75 7.81
N PHE A 26 18.42 8.18 6.67
CA PHE A 26 18.06 8.76 5.37
C PHE A 26 17.01 7.92 4.64
N GLU A 27 17.34 6.68 4.29
CA GLU A 27 16.46 5.87 3.44
C GLU A 27 15.12 5.52 4.11
N ALA A 28 15.13 5.27 5.44
CA ALA A 28 13.91 5.00 6.20
C ALA A 28 12.89 6.17 6.19
N HIS A 29 13.35 7.39 5.96
CA HIS A 29 12.52 8.60 5.99
C HIS A 29 12.20 9.16 4.61
N ARG A 30 12.88 8.66 3.57
CA ARG A 30 12.70 9.11 2.18
C ARG A 30 11.58 8.34 1.51
N VAL A 31 10.51 9.03 1.13
CA VAL A 31 9.41 8.47 0.34
C VAL A 31 9.60 8.87 -1.12
N LEU A 32 9.72 7.87 -1.99
CA LEU A 32 9.82 8.09 -3.43
C LEU A 32 8.42 8.18 -4.05
N LEU A 33 8.17 9.24 -4.78
CA LEU A 33 6.98 9.38 -5.61
C LEU A 33 7.19 8.64 -6.93
N SER A 34 6.36 7.64 -7.21
CA SER A 34 6.33 6.93 -8.50
C SER A 34 5.03 7.19 -9.24
N ARG A 35 5.08 7.30 -10.58
CA ARG A 35 3.90 7.56 -11.42
C ARG A 35 3.79 6.46 -12.47
N HIS A 36 2.57 5.91 -12.61
CA HIS A 36 2.30 4.76 -13.48
C HIS A 36 1.05 5.04 -14.32
N ASP A 37 1.19 4.97 -15.64
CA ASP A 37 0.03 4.90 -16.54
C ASP A 37 -0.49 3.46 -16.57
N VAL A 38 -1.77 3.27 -16.20
CA VAL A 38 -2.42 1.97 -16.17
C VAL A 38 -3.35 1.86 -17.37
N ARG A 39 -2.94 1.07 -18.35
CA ARG A 39 -3.72 0.85 -19.57
C ARG A 39 -4.79 -0.20 -19.34
N ILE A 40 -6.05 0.20 -19.49
CA ILE A 40 -7.23 -0.64 -19.23
C ILE A 40 -8.01 -0.81 -20.54
N PRO A 41 -8.13 -2.04 -21.07
CA PRO A 41 -8.98 -2.31 -22.21
C PRO A 41 -10.44 -1.93 -21.95
N GLY A 42 -11.04 -1.18 -22.85
CA GLY A 42 -12.44 -0.76 -22.73
C GLY A 42 -12.71 0.25 -21.60
N LEU A 43 -11.70 0.97 -21.13
CA LEU A 43 -11.88 2.00 -20.11
C LEU A 43 -12.90 3.05 -20.58
N PRO A 44 -13.98 3.31 -19.80
CA PRO A 44 -14.90 4.39 -20.10
C PRO A 44 -14.20 5.74 -20.13
N SER A 45 -14.56 6.60 -21.09
CA SER A 45 -13.93 7.92 -21.28
C SER A 45 -13.96 8.82 -20.04
N GLY A 46 -14.99 8.69 -19.19
CA GLY A 46 -15.07 9.43 -17.94
C GLY A 46 -13.98 9.06 -16.91
N LEU A 47 -13.32 7.91 -17.08
CA LEU A 47 -12.23 7.45 -16.21
C LEU A 47 -10.84 7.73 -16.80
N ASP A 48 -10.73 8.18 -18.06
CA ASP A 48 -9.42 8.54 -18.61
C ASP A 48 -8.81 9.72 -17.88
N GLY A 49 -7.57 9.57 -17.47
CA GLY A 49 -6.84 10.56 -16.69
C GLY A 49 -7.14 10.55 -15.19
N LEU A 50 -8.03 9.68 -14.68
CA LEU A 50 -8.28 9.55 -13.25
C LEU A 50 -7.01 9.17 -12.50
N ARG A 51 -6.69 9.91 -11.45
CA ARG A 51 -5.45 9.74 -10.68
C ARG A 51 -5.73 9.14 -9.31
N ILE A 52 -5.09 8.02 -9.03
CA ILE A 52 -5.27 7.24 -7.82
C ILE A 52 -3.92 7.15 -7.10
N ALA A 53 -3.87 7.59 -5.83
CA ALA A 53 -2.71 7.40 -4.98
C ALA A 53 -2.90 6.19 -4.09
N GLN A 54 -1.86 5.38 -3.90
CA GLN A 54 -1.84 4.28 -2.94
C GLN A 54 -0.90 4.62 -1.79
N VAL A 55 -1.40 4.58 -0.57
CA VAL A 55 -0.63 4.65 0.68
C VAL A 55 -0.79 3.32 1.39
N SER A 56 0.31 2.67 1.74
CA SER A 56 0.31 1.38 2.41
C SER A 56 1.34 1.35 3.52
N ASP A 57 1.11 0.52 4.53
CA ASP A 57 2.14 0.12 5.49
C ASP A 57 2.80 1.32 6.20
N VAL A 58 1.99 2.22 6.77
CA VAL A 58 2.50 3.41 7.49
C VAL A 58 2.99 3.06 8.90
N HIS A 59 2.34 2.10 9.55
CA HIS A 59 2.71 1.56 10.87
C HIS A 59 2.79 2.61 11.98
N PHE A 60 1.73 3.41 12.14
CA PHE A 60 1.66 4.33 13.28
C PHE A 60 1.72 3.60 14.64
N PRO A 61 2.44 4.17 15.63
CA PRO A 61 3.02 5.51 15.72
C PRO A 61 4.44 5.64 15.15
N GLY A 62 4.94 4.65 14.42
CA GLY A 62 6.31 4.49 13.95
C GLY A 62 6.88 5.70 13.20
N ASN A 63 7.19 5.55 11.91
CA ASN A 63 7.91 6.57 11.14
C ASN A 63 7.03 7.74 10.70
N ARG A 64 6.77 8.69 11.60
CA ARG A 64 5.96 9.90 11.31
C ARG A 64 6.61 10.84 10.29
N THR A 65 7.94 10.81 10.16
CA THR A 65 8.64 11.62 9.13
C THR A 65 8.30 11.13 7.73
N ALA A 66 8.34 9.81 7.50
CA ALA A 66 7.93 9.26 6.22
C ALA A 66 6.43 9.49 5.94
N ALA A 67 5.58 9.36 6.96
CA ALA A 67 4.16 9.68 6.84
C ALA A 67 3.92 11.16 6.44
N ALA A 68 4.65 12.10 7.03
CA ALA A 68 4.58 13.51 6.67
C ALA A 68 5.07 13.76 5.23
N ALA A 69 6.16 13.11 4.81
CA ALA A 69 6.64 13.20 3.43
C ALA A 69 5.62 12.64 2.41
N ALA A 70 4.94 11.54 2.76
CA ALA A 70 3.84 11.02 1.93
C ALA A 70 2.68 12.01 1.82
N LEU A 71 2.28 12.68 2.91
CA LEU A 71 1.25 13.74 2.88
C LEU A 71 1.67 14.91 2.01
N GLU A 72 2.94 15.33 2.08
CA GLU A 72 3.44 16.41 1.23
C GLU A 72 3.31 16.05 -0.27
N HIS A 73 3.69 14.83 -0.65
CA HIS A 73 3.48 14.35 -2.01
C HIS A 73 1.99 14.31 -2.40
N LEU A 74 1.10 13.83 -1.52
CA LEU A 74 -0.35 13.81 -1.78
C LEU A 74 -0.89 15.22 -2.01
N HIS A 75 -0.48 16.21 -1.20
CA HIS A 75 -0.90 17.59 -1.35
C HIS A 75 -0.41 18.22 -2.65
N GLN A 76 0.81 17.88 -3.11
CA GLN A 76 1.36 18.32 -4.39
C GLN A 76 0.66 17.68 -5.57
N GLU A 77 0.46 16.35 -5.50
CA GLU A 77 -0.11 15.55 -6.59
C GLU A 77 -1.63 15.70 -6.72
N ARG A 78 -2.34 16.00 -5.62
CA ARG A 78 -3.79 16.19 -5.59
C ARG A 78 -4.56 15.07 -6.31
N PRO A 79 -4.39 13.80 -5.91
CA PRO A 79 -5.05 12.69 -6.57
C PRO A 79 -6.58 12.79 -6.46
N ASP A 80 -7.28 12.15 -7.38
CA ASP A 80 -8.74 12.06 -7.35
C ASP A 80 -9.19 11.10 -6.24
N ILE A 81 -8.48 9.98 -6.11
CA ILE A 81 -8.77 8.95 -5.10
C ILE A 81 -7.50 8.65 -4.33
N VAL A 82 -7.63 8.51 -3.01
CA VAL A 82 -6.57 8.00 -2.14
C VAL A 82 -7.01 6.65 -1.59
N LEU A 83 -6.15 5.66 -1.72
CA LEU A 83 -6.35 4.30 -1.23
C LEU A 83 -5.35 4.01 -0.10
N LEU A 84 -5.87 3.70 1.09
CA LEU A 84 -5.10 3.28 2.25
C LEU A 84 -5.15 1.76 2.32
N THR A 85 -4.07 1.08 1.87
CA THR A 85 -4.11 -0.36 1.63
C THR A 85 -3.56 -1.21 2.79
N GLY A 86 -3.96 -0.85 4.02
CA GLY A 86 -3.70 -1.62 5.24
C GLY A 86 -2.38 -1.33 5.93
N ASP A 87 -2.21 -1.91 7.11
CA ASP A 87 -1.08 -1.74 8.02
C ASP A 87 -0.79 -0.25 8.32
N MET A 88 -1.87 0.51 8.53
CA MET A 88 -1.76 1.92 8.91
C MET A 88 -1.34 2.08 10.37
N THR A 89 -1.64 1.09 11.24
CA THR A 89 -1.34 1.17 12.67
C THR A 89 -0.90 -0.16 13.27
N GLU A 90 0.01 -0.09 14.27
CA GLU A 90 0.46 -1.24 15.07
C GLU A 90 -0.21 -1.30 16.45
N SER A 91 -1.07 -0.33 16.81
CA SER A 91 -1.77 -0.33 18.08
C SER A 91 -3.12 0.37 17.98
N ARG A 92 -4.09 -0.08 18.81
CA ARG A 92 -5.41 0.55 18.87
C ARG A 92 -5.34 2.02 19.29
N ASP A 93 -4.45 2.37 20.20
CA ASP A 93 -4.27 3.74 20.66
C ASP A 93 -3.72 4.66 19.58
N ALA A 94 -3.01 4.11 18.60
CA ALA A 94 -2.45 4.87 17.49
C ALA A 94 -3.49 5.17 16.38
N LEU A 95 -4.72 4.66 16.45
CA LEU A 95 -5.81 5.03 15.54
C LEU A 95 -6.06 6.56 15.50
N ARG A 96 -5.71 7.30 16.55
CA ARG A 96 -5.74 8.77 16.50
C ARG A 96 -4.83 9.37 15.43
N TYR A 97 -3.66 8.75 15.19
CA TYR A 97 -2.75 9.18 14.13
C TYR A 97 -3.28 8.79 12.75
N VAL A 98 -3.87 7.58 12.64
CA VAL A 98 -4.55 7.14 11.40
C VAL A 98 -5.66 8.10 11.04
N ARG A 99 -6.50 8.48 12.01
CA ARG A 99 -7.59 9.44 11.79
C ARG A 99 -7.07 10.80 11.32
N SER A 100 -6.02 11.33 11.96
CA SER A 100 -5.39 12.59 11.54
C SER A 100 -4.84 12.48 10.13
N PHE A 101 -4.03 11.44 9.88
CA PHE A 101 -3.42 11.19 8.56
C PHE A 101 -4.47 11.03 7.46
N ALA A 102 -5.49 10.19 7.66
CA ALA A 102 -6.55 9.97 6.67
C ALA A 102 -7.37 11.25 6.41
N GLY A 103 -7.53 12.10 7.43
CA GLY A 103 -8.17 13.42 7.29
C GLY A 103 -7.37 14.39 6.44
N ASP A 104 -6.04 14.29 6.46
CA ASP A 104 -5.12 15.11 5.65
C ASP A 104 -4.86 14.49 4.27
N ALA A 105 -4.87 13.15 4.16
CA ALA A 105 -4.61 12.38 2.95
C ALA A 105 -5.86 12.23 2.06
N ARG A 106 -6.61 13.32 1.81
CA ARG A 106 -7.88 13.24 1.08
C ARG A 106 -7.68 13.21 -0.43
N GLY A 107 -8.35 12.25 -1.08
CA GLY A 107 -8.63 12.31 -2.51
C GLY A 107 -9.71 13.36 -2.81
N ARG A 108 -9.66 13.94 -3.99
CA ARG A 108 -10.66 14.96 -4.41
C ARG A 108 -12.07 14.40 -4.51
N LEU A 109 -12.20 13.10 -4.82
CA LEU A 109 -13.48 12.39 -4.99
C LEU A 109 -13.73 11.40 -3.86
N ALA A 110 -12.73 10.63 -3.46
CA ALA A 110 -12.88 9.62 -2.42
C ALA A 110 -11.55 9.30 -1.71
N THR A 111 -11.67 8.90 -0.46
CA THR A 111 -10.59 8.25 0.30
C THR A 111 -11.14 6.94 0.83
N VAL A 112 -10.46 5.84 0.50
CA VAL A 112 -10.93 4.48 0.82
C VAL A 112 -9.82 3.72 1.50
N ALA A 113 -10.16 2.91 2.49
CA ALA A 113 -9.22 2.10 3.26
C ALA A 113 -9.61 0.62 3.25
N VAL A 114 -8.61 -0.25 3.37
CA VAL A 114 -8.77 -1.65 3.79
C VAL A 114 -7.90 -1.90 5.02
N LEU A 115 -8.17 -2.99 5.74
CA LEU A 115 -7.37 -3.41 6.89
C LEU A 115 -6.16 -4.24 6.43
N GLY A 116 -5.07 -4.18 7.20
CA GLY A 116 -3.95 -5.10 7.13
C GLY A 116 -3.88 -5.98 8.38
N ASN A 117 -2.87 -6.83 8.43
CA ASN A 117 -2.69 -7.77 9.53
C ASN A 117 -2.34 -7.09 10.87
N TRP A 118 -1.74 -5.92 10.83
CA TRP A 118 -1.41 -5.20 12.07
C TRP A 118 -2.65 -4.57 12.72
N GLU A 119 -3.63 -4.07 11.94
CA GLU A 119 -4.92 -3.65 12.51
C GLU A 119 -5.60 -4.79 13.26
N HIS A 120 -5.61 -6.00 12.69
CA HIS A 120 -6.18 -7.18 13.35
C HIS A 120 -5.43 -7.53 14.64
N ARG A 121 -4.11 -7.61 14.59
CA ARG A 121 -3.26 -7.87 15.77
C ARG A 121 -3.42 -6.84 16.87
N ALA A 122 -3.61 -5.59 16.49
CA ALA A 122 -3.81 -4.47 17.41
C ALA A 122 -5.23 -4.39 17.99
N GLY A 123 -6.19 -5.20 17.51
CA GLY A 123 -7.60 -5.04 17.84
C GLY A 123 -8.20 -3.73 17.33
N ALA A 124 -7.57 -3.12 16.30
CA ALA A 124 -8.00 -1.91 15.63
C ALA A 124 -8.95 -2.24 14.46
N VAL A 125 -9.99 -3.03 14.73
CA VAL A 125 -10.93 -3.57 13.74
C VAL A 125 -12.38 -3.31 14.15
N GLY A 126 -13.32 -3.63 13.27
CA GLY A 126 -14.76 -3.47 13.54
C GLY A 126 -15.14 -2.00 13.73
N ARG A 127 -16.07 -1.72 14.64
CA ARG A 127 -16.62 -0.38 14.84
C ARG A 127 -15.56 0.68 15.16
N VAL A 128 -14.55 0.35 15.95
CA VAL A 128 -13.52 1.33 16.34
C VAL A 128 -12.67 1.78 15.14
N ALA A 129 -12.36 0.88 14.23
CA ALA A 129 -11.70 1.23 12.97
C ALA A 129 -12.65 2.02 12.06
N ASP A 130 -13.86 1.52 11.84
CA ASP A 130 -14.86 2.14 10.98
C ASP A 130 -15.15 3.60 11.42
N ASP A 131 -15.37 3.84 12.70
CA ASP A 131 -15.59 5.18 13.25
C ASP A 131 -14.35 6.09 13.08
N SER A 132 -13.14 5.52 13.19
CA SER A 132 -11.90 6.27 13.02
C SER A 132 -11.74 6.77 11.59
N TYR A 133 -11.91 5.88 10.59
CA TYR A 133 -11.81 6.24 9.17
C TYR A 133 -12.97 7.17 8.74
N ARG A 134 -14.21 6.84 9.13
CA ARG A 134 -15.39 7.65 8.80
C ARG A 134 -15.30 9.07 9.35
N SER A 135 -14.83 9.25 10.59
CA SER A 135 -14.63 10.59 11.17
C SER A 135 -13.54 11.39 10.46
N ALA A 136 -12.63 10.73 9.75
CA ALA A 136 -11.64 11.35 8.88
C ALA A 136 -12.15 11.61 7.45
N GLY A 137 -13.37 11.19 7.12
CA GLY A 137 -13.95 11.29 5.78
C GLY A 137 -13.41 10.23 4.81
N ALA A 138 -12.90 9.10 5.35
CA ALA A 138 -12.50 7.94 4.58
C ALA A 138 -13.49 6.79 4.77
N GLU A 139 -13.70 5.97 3.75
CA GLU A 139 -14.55 4.78 3.82
C GLU A 139 -13.69 3.52 4.01
N LEU A 140 -13.92 2.80 5.12
CA LEU A 140 -13.26 1.53 5.38
C LEU A 140 -14.03 0.39 4.70
N LEU A 141 -13.37 -0.37 3.85
CA LEU A 141 -13.93 -1.54 3.17
C LEU A 141 -13.37 -2.83 3.80
N VAL A 142 -14.26 -3.62 4.39
CA VAL A 142 -13.96 -4.97 4.90
C VAL A 142 -14.96 -5.92 4.24
N ASN A 143 -14.53 -6.66 3.23
CA ASN A 143 -15.37 -7.51 2.38
C ASN A 143 -16.57 -6.74 1.81
N ARG A 144 -16.35 -5.53 1.33
CA ARG A 144 -17.40 -4.70 0.72
C ARG A 144 -16.84 -3.80 -0.37
N SER A 145 -17.72 -3.20 -1.13
CA SER A 145 -17.36 -2.29 -2.22
C SER A 145 -18.06 -0.95 -2.10
N VAL A 146 -17.45 0.07 -2.70
CA VAL A 146 -18.02 1.39 -2.92
C VAL A 146 -17.85 1.78 -4.38
N THR A 147 -18.87 2.42 -4.94
CA THR A 147 -18.83 2.93 -6.33
C THR A 147 -18.71 4.44 -6.31
N VAL A 148 -17.78 4.96 -7.09
CA VAL A 148 -17.54 6.39 -7.31
C VAL A 148 -17.96 6.72 -8.74
N ASP A 149 -18.85 7.69 -8.89
CA ASP A 149 -19.25 8.20 -10.20
C ASP A 149 -18.25 9.28 -10.67
N VAL A 150 -17.67 9.09 -11.84
CA VAL A 150 -16.65 9.97 -12.41
C VAL A 150 -16.95 10.23 -13.88
N GLY A 151 -17.30 11.47 -14.23
CA GLY A 151 -17.52 11.84 -15.63
C GLY A 151 -18.62 11.02 -16.33
N GLY A 152 -19.64 10.55 -15.61
CA GLY A 152 -20.69 9.69 -16.11
C GLY A 152 -20.31 8.20 -16.22
N ALA A 153 -19.09 7.83 -15.82
CA ALA A 153 -18.63 6.45 -15.70
C ALA A 153 -18.58 6.04 -14.22
N ARG A 154 -18.56 4.72 -13.98
CA ARG A 154 -18.53 4.15 -12.63
C ARG A 154 -17.25 3.40 -12.37
N LEU A 155 -16.56 3.78 -11.31
CA LEU A 155 -15.44 3.05 -10.75
C LEU A 155 -15.87 2.39 -9.45
N THR A 156 -15.76 1.07 -9.34
CA THR A 156 -16.05 0.33 -8.12
C THR A 156 -14.74 -0.10 -7.44
N LEU A 157 -14.54 0.33 -6.22
CA LEU A 157 -13.44 -0.08 -5.35
C LEU A 157 -13.94 -1.24 -4.49
N VAL A 158 -13.32 -2.41 -4.61
CA VAL A 158 -13.66 -3.63 -3.87
C VAL A 158 -12.58 -3.88 -2.85
N GLY A 159 -12.92 -3.77 -1.57
CA GLY A 159 -11.99 -3.98 -0.46
C GLY A 159 -12.21 -5.33 0.20
N LEU A 160 -11.14 -6.11 0.29
CA LEU A 160 -11.11 -7.39 1.01
C LEU A 160 -10.62 -7.18 2.44
N ASP A 161 -11.07 -8.05 3.34
CA ASP A 161 -10.43 -8.19 4.66
C ASP A 161 -9.02 -8.77 4.51
N ASP A 162 -8.18 -8.63 5.54
CA ASP A 162 -6.80 -9.08 5.47
C ASP A 162 -6.70 -10.61 5.38
N PRO A 163 -5.95 -11.15 4.41
CA PRO A 163 -5.81 -12.60 4.25
C PRO A 163 -4.97 -13.29 5.33
N VAL A 164 -4.14 -12.56 6.07
CA VAL A 164 -3.22 -13.13 7.07
C VAL A 164 -3.88 -13.26 8.43
N SER A 165 -4.67 -12.27 8.82
CA SER A 165 -5.22 -12.16 10.18
C SER A 165 -6.74 -11.95 10.23
N GLY A 166 -7.37 -11.71 9.08
CA GLY A 166 -8.80 -11.55 8.88
C GLY A 166 -9.45 -12.75 8.18
N SER A 167 -10.52 -12.46 7.44
CA SER A 167 -11.31 -13.47 6.71
C SER A 167 -11.77 -12.86 5.37
N PRO A 168 -10.93 -12.86 4.32
CA PRO A 168 -11.29 -12.29 3.04
C PRO A 168 -12.42 -13.08 2.36
N ASP A 169 -13.46 -12.38 1.94
CA ASP A 169 -14.62 -12.93 1.20
C ASP A 169 -14.87 -12.09 -0.06
N LEU A 170 -14.40 -12.59 -1.19
CA LEU A 170 -14.56 -11.92 -2.48
C LEU A 170 -16.02 -11.91 -2.95
N ILE A 171 -16.80 -12.92 -2.62
CA ILE A 171 -18.21 -13.00 -3.01
C ILE A 171 -19.00 -11.92 -2.28
N GLU A 172 -18.81 -11.82 -0.97
CA GLU A 172 -19.41 -10.76 -0.17
C GLU A 172 -18.94 -9.37 -0.59
N ALA A 173 -17.63 -9.19 -0.79
CA ALA A 173 -17.06 -7.92 -1.21
C ALA A 173 -17.65 -7.40 -2.53
N ARG A 174 -18.04 -8.30 -3.44
CA ARG A 174 -18.60 -7.97 -4.75
C ARG A 174 -20.13 -7.97 -4.80
N ARG A 175 -20.82 -8.26 -3.70
CA ARG A 175 -22.29 -8.38 -3.68
C ARG A 175 -23.02 -7.18 -4.27
N ASN A 176 -22.49 -5.97 -4.04
CA ASN A 176 -23.10 -4.71 -4.46
C ASN A 176 -22.38 -4.06 -5.66
N VAL A 177 -21.50 -4.79 -6.35
CA VAL A 177 -20.83 -4.28 -7.55
C VAL A 177 -21.88 -4.07 -8.66
N ILE A 178 -21.87 -2.87 -9.22
CA ILE A 178 -22.79 -2.51 -10.29
C ILE A 178 -22.27 -3.11 -11.61
N PRO A 179 -23.09 -3.91 -12.33
CA PRO A 179 -22.68 -4.47 -13.61
C PRO A 179 -22.18 -3.41 -14.60
N GLY A 180 -21.03 -3.68 -15.22
CA GLY A 180 -20.42 -2.77 -16.20
C GLY A 180 -19.59 -1.64 -15.57
N SER A 181 -19.44 -1.58 -14.24
CA SER A 181 -18.45 -0.69 -13.60
C SER A 181 -17.03 -1.22 -13.81
N THR A 182 -16.06 -0.29 -13.89
CA THR A 182 -14.64 -0.65 -13.83
C THR A 182 -14.29 -1.01 -12.38
N GLU A 183 -13.75 -2.19 -12.13
CA GLU A 183 -13.40 -2.64 -10.77
C GLU A 183 -11.90 -2.49 -10.50
N ILE A 184 -11.56 -1.98 -9.31
CA ILE A 184 -10.21 -2.06 -8.72
C ILE A 184 -10.34 -2.78 -7.39
N TRP A 185 -9.55 -3.85 -7.19
CA TRP A 185 -9.58 -4.60 -5.94
C TRP A 185 -8.40 -4.24 -5.05
N LEU A 186 -8.70 -4.10 -3.77
CA LEU A 186 -7.77 -3.77 -2.71
C LEU A 186 -7.65 -4.96 -1.77
N VAL A 187 -6.44 -5.49 -1.64
CA VAL A 187 -6.12 -6.56 -0.70
C VAL A 187 -4.78 -6.25 -0.05
N HIS A 188 -4.69 -6.32 1.27
CA HIS A 188 -3.43 -5.95 1.92
C HIS A 188 -2.30 -6.93 1.56
N ALA A 189 -2.48 -8.23 1.86
CA ALA A 189 -1.47 -9.25 1.61
C ALA A 189 -1.65 -9.91 0.24
N PRO A 190 -0.67 -9.78 -0.69
CA PRO A 190 -0.84 -10.15 -2.09
C PRO A 190 -0.91 -11.66 -2.35
N GLY A 191 -0.44 -12.51 -1.43
CA GLY A 191 -0.43 -13.97 -1.61
C GLY A 191 -1.81 -14.57 -1.83
N PHE A 192 -2.87 -13.93 -1.33
CA PHE A 192 -4.26 -14.30 -1.58
C PHE A 192 -4.61 -14.37 -3.08
N LEU A 193 -3.94 -13.55 -3.90
CA LEU A 193 -4.25 -13.47 -5.33
C LEU A 193 -3.81 -14.70 -6.15
N ASP A 194 -2.95 -15.54 -5.58
CA ASP A 194 -2.60 -16.85 -6.17
C ASP A 194 -3.57 -17.97 -5.73
N GLU A 195 -4.46 -17.70 -4.77
CA GLU A 195 -5.39 -18.68 -4.23
C GLU A 195 -6.65 -18.84 -5.09
N PRO A 196 -7.30 -20.02 -5.11
CA PRO A 196 -8.51 -20.26 -5.90
C PRO A 196 -9.65 -19.24 -5.70
N PRO A 197 -9.93 -18.74 -4.48
CA PRO A 197 -10.99 -17.76 -4.27
C PRO A 197 -10.82 -16.45 -5.03
N ALA A 198 -9.58 -16.06 -5.33
CA ALA A 198 -9.29 -14.86 -6.12
C ALA A 198 -9.50 -15.07 -7.63
N ARG A 199 -9.61 -16.31 -8.09
CA ARG A 199 -9.85 -16.63 -9.50
C ARG A 199 -11.32 -16.41 -9.85
N THR A 200 -11.57 -15.59 -10.85
CA THR A 200 -12.92 -15.21 -11.27
C THR A 200 -13.01 -15.11 -12.78
N SER A 201 -14.22 -15.34 -13.33
CA SER A 201 -14.52 -15.10 -14.75
C SER A 201 -14.70 -13.62 -15.09
N ALA A 202 -14.82 -12.75 -14.08
CA ALA A 202 -14.93 -11.30 -14.23
C ALA A 202 -13.79 -10.64 -13.44
N PRO A 203 -12.56 -10.61 -14.01
CA PRO A 203 -11.41 -10.02 -13.33
C PRO A 203 -11.55 -8.49 -13.22
N PRO A 204 -10.94 -7.87 -12.21
CA PRO A 204 -10.89 -6.42 -12.11
C PRO A 204 -9.96 -5.82 -13.17
N ALA A 205 -10.00 -4.50 -13.32
CA ALA A 205 -9.06 -3.79 -14.18
C ALA A 205 -7.67 -3.65 -13.54
N LEU A 206 -7.61 -3.63 -12.21
CA LEU A 206 -6.38 -3.43 -11.44
C LEU A 206 -6.50 -4.08 -10.05
N LEU A 207 -5.38 -4.62 -9.57
CA LEU A 207 -5.19 -5.13 -8.22
C LEU A 207 -4.13 -4.30 -7.50
N LEU A 208 -4.39 -3.90 -6.25
CA LEU A 208 -3.43 -3.13 -5.45
C LEU A 208 -3.23 -3.82 -4.09
N ALA A 209 -1.95 -4.03 -3.73
CA ALA A 209 -1.55 -4.66 -2.48
C ALA A 209 -0.35 -3.95 -1.84
N GLY A 210 -0.12 -4.23 -0.56
CA GLY A 210 1.02 -3.76 0.23
C GLY A 210 1.75 -4.91 0.94
N HIS A 211 1.89 -4.81 2.28
CA HIS A 211 2.30 -5.88 3.18
C HIS A 211 3.78 -6.29 3.16
N THR A 212 4.39 -6.30 1.99
CA THR A 212 5.73 -6.88 1.78
C THR A 212 6.87 -5.95 2.16
N HIS A 213 6.60 -4.65 2.28
CA HIS A 213 7.60 -3.59 2.41
C HIS A 213 8.71 -3.65 1.34
N GLY A 214 8.51 -4.41 0.24
CA GLY A 214 9.56 -4.71 -0.72
C GLY A 214 10.76 -5.46 -0.10
N GLY A 215 10.58 -6.09 1.06
CA GLY A 215 11.63 -6.74 1.84
C GLY A 215 12.40 -5.78 2.76
N GLN A 216 12.07 -4.48 2.78
CA GLN A 216 12.50 -3.42 3.69
C GLN A 216 14.03 -3.23 3.84
N ILE A 217 14.78 -4.30 4.12
CA ILE A 217 16.24 -4.30 4.21
C ILE A 217 16.77 -5.34 3.22
N ARG A 218 17.40 -4.87 2.15
CA ARG A 218 17.94 -5.72 1.08
C ARG A 218 19.45 -5.78 1.15
N ILE A 219 19.97 -6.94 1.51
CA ILE A 219 21.42 -7.17 1.51
C ILE A 219 21.79 -7.76 0.14
N PRO A 220 22.73 -7.17 -0.60
CA PRO A 220 23.17 -7.72 -1.87
C PRO A 220 23.52 -9.20 -1.74
N TRP A 221 23.11 -10.01 -2.72
CA TRP A 221 23.29 -11.46 -2.81
C TRP A 221 22.49 -12.31 -1.81
N LEU A 222 21.74 -11.73 -0.90
CA LEU A 222 20.78 -12.46 -0.07
C LEU A 222 19.35 -12.26 -0.60
N PRO A 223 18.51 -13.30 -0.55
CA PRO A 223 17.10 -13.13 -0.90
C PRO A 223 16.44 -12.18 0.09
N PRO A 224 15.56 -11.29 -0.38
CA PRO A 224 14.82 -10.38 0.50
C PRO A 224 13.88 -11.19 1.42
N VAL A 225 13.73 -10.73 2.65
CA VAL A 225 12.79 -11.32 3.60
C VAL A 225 11.36 -10.96 3.16
N LYS A 226 10.49 -11.96 3.09
CA LYS A 226 9.07 -11.78 2.81
C LYS A 226 8.23 -12.19 4.02
N PRO A 227 7.23 -11.39 4.41
CA PRO A 227 6.32 -11.78 5.49
C PRO A 227 5.39 -12.92 5.04
N THR A 228 4.79 -13.62 6.02
CA THR A 228 3.71 -14.59 5.77
C THR A 228 2.54 -13.90 5.08
N GLY A 229 2.01 -14.49 4.01
CA GLY A 229 0.95 -13.88 3.20
C GLY A 229 1.46 -13.11 1.97
N ALA A 230 2.77 -12.91 1.82
CA ALA A 230 3.34 -12.31 0.62
C ALA A 230 3.26 -13.22 -0.61
N GLY A 231 3.21 -14.55 -0.43
CA GLY A 231 3.27 -15.49 -1.54
C GLY A 231 4.57 -15.36 -2.35
N ARG A 232 4.45 -15.35 -3.67
CA ARG A 232 5.58 -15.12 -4.58
C ARG A 232 5.92 -13.63 -4.77
N PHE A 233 5.04 -12.75 -4.35
CA PHE A 233 5.11 -11.31 -4.60
C PHE A 233 6.11 -10.61 -3.66
N LEU A 234 6.70 -9.51 -4.14
CA LEU A 234 7.61 -8.68 -3.35
C LEU A 234 7.33 -7.19 -3.54
N GLU A 235 7.40 -6.67 -4.77
CA GLU A 235 7.13 -5.27 -5.11
C GLU A 235 6.89 -5.08 -6.59
N GLY A 236 6.27 -3.95 -6.94
CA GLY A 236 6.09 -3.52 -8.33
C GLY A 236 5.00 -4.30 -9.06
N TRP A 237 5.11 -4.35 -10.38
CA TRP A 237 4.09 -4.91 -11.26
C TRP A 237 4.22 -6.43 -11.46
N TYR A 238 3.04 -7.09 -11.47
CA TYR A 238 2.85 -8.49 -11.86
C TYR A 238 1.70 -8.58 -12.86
N TYR A 239 1.95 -9.21 -14.00
CA TYR A 239 0.98 -9.34 -15.10
C TYR A 239 0.54 -10.79 -15.32
N ASP A 240 1.01 -11.71 -14.52
CA ASP A 240 0.73 -13.15 -14.53
C ASP A 240 -0.27 -13.55 -13.43
N THR A 241 -1.11 -12.60 -13.03
CA THR A 241 -2.24 -12.76 -12.11
C THR A 241 -3.58 -12.58 -12.88
N VAL A 242 -4.72 -12.66 -12.18
CA VAL A 242 -6.04 -12.52 -12.82
C VAL A 242 -6.25 -11.15 -13.48
N ALA A 243 -5.50 -10.13 -13.06
CA ALA A 243 -5.44 -8.78 -13.63
C ALA A 243 -4.09 -8.16 -13.27
N PRO A 244 -3.65 -7.06 -13.88
CA PRO A 244 -2.43 -6.37 -13.45
C PRO A 244 -2.45 -6.08 -11.96
N LEU A 245 -1.41 -6.53 -11.24
CA LEU A 245 -1.22 -6.31 -9.81
C LEU A 245 -0.03 -5.38 -9.57
N TYR A 246 -0.22 -4.40 -8.70
CA TYR A 246 0.88 -3.63 -8.14
C TYR A 246 1.02 -3.90 -6.64
N VAL A 247 2.23 -4.23 -6.20
CA VAL A 247 2.57 -4.44 -4.80
C VAL A 247 3.47 -3.30 -4.33
N SER A 248 2.94 -2.48 -3.42
CA SER A 248 3.64 -1.32 -2.88
C SER A 248 4.72 -1.73 -1.87
N ARG A 249 5.83 -0.97 -1.86
CA ARG A 249 6.87 -1.07 -0.83
C ARG A 249 6.46 -0.40 0.49
N GLY A 250 5.32 0.28 0.51
CA GLY A 250 4.84 0.97 1.70
C GLY A 250 5.63 2.22 2.09
N VAL A 251 5.07 2.97 3.03
CA VAL A 251 5.60 4.25 3.51
C VAL A 251 6.45 4.09 4.77
N GLY A 252 5.98 3.29 5.72
CA GLY A 252 6.62 3.10 7.03
C GLY A 252 7.68 2.02 7.06
N THR A 253 7.93 1.57 8.27
CA THR A 253 8.81 0.42 8.59
C THR A 253 8.13 -0.43 9.63
N THR A 254 8.39 -1.74 9.62
CA THR A 254 7.91 -2.66 10.66
C THR A 254 9.07 -3.41 11.30
N GLY A 255 8.97 -3.69 12.61
CA GLY A 255 10.00 -4.39 13.39
C GLY A 255 11.28 -3.57 13.56
N ILE A 256 12.08 -3.39 12.52
CA ILE A 256 13.32 -2.59 12.54
C ILE A 256 13.03 -1.24 11.88
N PRO A 257 13.30 -0.08 12.55
CA PRO A 257 13.03 1.24 11.99
C PRO A 257 14.10 1.67 10.97
N ALA A 258 14.36 0.84 9.99
CA ALA A 258 15.37 1.04 8.95
C ALA A 258 14.89 0.54 7.59
N ARG A 259 15.35 1.18 6.51
CA ARG A 259 15.27 0.69 5.13
C ARG A 259 16.66 0.68 4.52
N PHE A 260 16.96 -0.33 3.73
CA PHE A 260 18.25 -0.40 3.04
C PHE A 260 18.08 -0.99 1.64
N LEU A 261 18.49 -0.24 0.62
CA LEU A 261 18.30 -0.55 -0.81
C LEU A 261 16.84 -0.86 -1.16
N CYS A 262 15.91 -0.28 -0.39
CA CYS A 262 14.47 -0.46 -0.53
C CYS A 262 13.72 0.77 0.01
N PRO A 263 13.87 1.95 -0.62
CA PRO A 263 13.23 3.17 -0.17
C PRO A 263 11.71 3.03 -0.15
N ALA A 264 11.07 3.69 0.82
CA ALA A 264 9.62 3.81 0.87
C ALA A 264 9.07 4.48 -0.39
N GLU A 265 7.80 4.24 -0.71
CA GLU A 265 7.19 4.80 -1.91
C GLU A 265 5.76 5.26 -1.72
N LEU A 266 5.36 6.21 -2.57
CA LEU A 266 3.99 6.63 -2.82
C LEU A 266 3.69 6.50 -4.31
N PRO A 267 3.04 5.42 -4.78
CA PRO A 267 2.66 5.28 -6.17
C PRO A 267 1.40 6.08 -6.50
N ILE A 268 1.42 6.72 -7.68
CA ILE A 268 0.28 7.39 -8.31
C ILE A 268 -0.02 6.66 -9.61
N PHE A 269 -1.23 6.17 -9.74
CA PHE A 269 -1.73 5.51 -10.94
C PHE A 269 -2.62 6.45 -11.73
N THR A 270 -2.35 6.60 -13.02
CA THR A 270 -3.24 7.33 -13.94
C THR A 270 -3.90 6.33 -14.86
N LEU A 271 -5.22 6.24 -14.83
CA LEU A 271 -5.97 5.33 -15.71
C LEU A 271 -5.95 5.85 -17.14
N ARG A 272 -5.71 4.94 -18.09
CA ARG A 272 -5.66 5.23 -19.53
C ARG A 272 -6.37 4.15 -20.32
N PRO A 273 -7.01 4.47 -21.45
CA PRO A 273 -7.46 3.47 -22.40
C PRO A 273 -6.25 2.72 -22.97
N ALA A 274 -6.41 1.38 -23.20
CA ALA A 274 -5.37 0.55 -23.80
C ALA A 274 -5.31 0.72 -25.32
#